data_d2dbba3cef6e00a7bd4981c8657b3ee3
#
_entry.id   d2dbba3cef6e00a7bd4981c8657b3ee3
#
_cell.length_a   1.000
_cell.length_b   1.000
_cell.length_c   1.000
_cell.angle_alpha   90.00
_cell.angle_beta   90.00
_cell.angle_gamma   90.00
#
_symmetry.space_group_name_H-M   'P 1'
#
loop_
_entity.id
_entity.type
_entity.pdbx_description
1 polymer ?
#
loop_
_entity_poly.entity_id
_entity_poly.type
_entity_poly.pdbx_seq_one_letter_code
_entity_poly.pdbx_strand_id
1 'polypeptide(L)'
;MTPEPNSSQPNPSESIATVESLNDANPNLPAEQPTVATAEPEKSLPQASSRKILLPQYPTQTTAEMSGSVLILGSIATMIIGLANDVVWIGLIGAIAAIGISLRLMWPNWGKIWVQVIPPAWRTLIVACFGLLAGIVGLLMLSGTNTEPGSRNIQINWDAIGALGELIGALGQILIAILGVYVAWRQYVISKDLTIQQNRITQQQTIDAYFQGVSDLALDEQGFLEDWPQERAIAEGRTAAIMSSVDAEGKAKILRFLSQSRLVTPLQRDRLLGRPILDGNGGYAEDRDYGIRVIDLNVMLAGADLASTDLRWTDLSDANLVRANLSKCDLVKANLSRAVLYDANLSRADLKAAILFYGSIDTASPRSRNESPNYKTGEYTGAVLERADFTGVKRLSEEQRQYCCAWCGSKSRETIPGGCDGIPNKLGR
;
A
#
# COMPACT_ATOMS: atom_id res chain seq x y z
N MET A 1 20.40 -46.52 -47.39
CA MET A 1 19.29 -47.49 -47.50
C MET A 1 18.32 -47.17 -46.40
N THR A 2 17.34 -46.37 -46.75
CA THR A 2 16.06 -46.16 -46.03
C THR A 2 15.13 -47.34 -46.28
N PRO A 3 14.17 -47.64 -45.39
CA PRO A 3 12.83 -47.12 -45.67
C PRO A 3 12.06 -46.61 -44.45
N GLU A 4 11.36 -45.53 -44.65
CA GLU A 4 10.06 -45.12 -44.06
C GLU A 4 8.90 -46.00 -44.57
N PRO A 5 7.64 -45.69 -44.24
CA PRO A 5 6.93 -45.57 -42.96
C PRO A 5 5.66 -46.45 -42.93
N ASN A 6 4.90 -46.46 -41.85
CA ASN A 6 3.46 -46.70 -41.98
C ASN A 6 2.61 -46.01 -40.91
N SER A 7 1.76 -45.17 -41.42
CA SER A 7 0.67 -44.44 -40.77
C SER A 7 -0.52 -45.37 -40.48
N SER A 8 -1.18 -45.20 -39.34
CA SER A 8 -2.63 -45.37 -39.24
C SER A 8 -3.17 -44.72 -37.97
N GLN A 9 -3.84 -43.59 -38.16
CA GLN A 9 -4.89 -43.09 -37.27
C GLN A 9 -6.12 -44.00 -37.37
N PRO A 10 -6.98 -44.03 -36.37
CA PRO A 10 -8.40 -44.01 -36.58
C PRO A 10 -9.10 -42.83 -35.92
N ASN A 11 -10.04 -42.31 -36.65
CA ASN A 11 -10.96 -41.20 -36.42
C ASN A 11 -12.11 -41.62 -35.49
N PRO A 12 -12.79 -40.66 -34.83
CA PRO A 12 -13.85 -40.89 -33.85
C PRO A 12 -15.24 -40.84 -34.51
N SER A 13 -16.12 -41.70 -34.08
CA SER A 13 -17.57 -41.46 -34.20
C SER A 13 -18.39 -42.35 -33.27
N GLU A 14 -19.28 -41.66 -32.54
CA GLU A 14 -20.63 -42.05 -32.09
C GLU A 14 -20.82 -43.21 -31.08
N SER A 15 -21.35 -42.86 -29.90
CA SER A 15 -22.70 -43.32 -29.55
C SER A 15 -23.26 -42.58 -28.33
N ILE A 16 -24.37 -41.95 -28.58
CA ILE A 16 -25.33 -41.41 -27.61
C ILE A 16 -26.07 -42.62 -27.01
N ALA A 17 -26.12 -42.71 -25.68
CA ALA A 17 -27.04 -43.57 -24.98
C ALA A 17 -27.74 -42.80 -23.87
N THR A 18 -28.99 -42.56 -24.09
CA THR A 18 -30.07 -42.15 -23.21
C THR A 18 -30.17 -43.09 -22.01
N VAL A 19 -30.28 -42.56 -20.78
CA VAL A 19 -30.77 -43.33 -19.60
C VAL A 19 -31.93 -42.61 -18.98
N GLU A 20 -33.02 -43.32 -18.97
CA GLU A 20 -34.33 -43.01 -18.38
C GLU A 20 -34.28 -42.90 -16.84
N SER A 21 -35.20 -42.09 -16.36
CA SER A 21 -35.64 -41.90 -15.00
C SER A 21 -36.16 -43.20 -14.34
N LEU A 22 -35.87 -43.38 -13.08
CA LEU A 22 -36.66 -44.21 -12.17
C LEU A 22 -36.83 -43.49 -10.84
N ASN A 23 -38.03 -42.92 -10.67
CA ASN A 23 -38.63 -42.59 -9.39
C ASN A 23 -39.03 -43.88 -8.69
N ASP A 24 -38.64 -44.03 -7.43
CA ASP A 24 -39.44 -44.80 -6.47
C ASP A 24 -39.35 -44.20 -5.11
N ALA A 25 -40.46 -43.63 -4.66
CA ALA A 25 -40.71 -43.12 -3.35
C ALA A 25 -41.09 -44.27 -2.40
N ASN A 26 -40.51 -44.33 -1.24
CA ASN A 26 -41.01 -45.11 -0.14
C ASN A 26 -41.28 -44.22 1.09
N PRO A 27 -42.55 -44.02 1.50
CA PRO A 27 -42.89 -43.23 2.67
C PRO A 27 -43.10 -44.17 3.89
N ASN A 28 -42.20 -44.07 4.87
CA ASN A 28 -42.52 -44.42 6.28
C ASN A 28 -41.28 -44.48 7.17
N LEU A 29 -41.03 -43.38 7.87
CA LEU A 29 -40.33 -43.37 9.15
C LEU A 29 -40.74 -42.13 9.96
N PRO A 30 -40.99 -42.25 11.27
CA PRO A 30 -41.68 -41.23 12.07
C PRO A 30 -40.75 -40.10 12.52
N ALA A 31 -41.30 -38.91 12.58
CA ALA A 31 -40.70 -37.68 13.06
C ALA A 31 -40.35 -37.80 14.57
N GLU A 32 -39.08 -37.70 14.94
CA GLU A 32 -38.67 -37.33 16.28
C GLU A 32 -38.50 -35.82 16.41
N GLN A 33 -39.26 -35.27 17.34
CA GLN A 33 -39.17 -33.85 17.75
C GLN A 33 -37.92 -33.67 18.63
N PRO A 34 -37.09 -32.64 18.43
CA PRO A 34 -36.05 -32.28 19.39
C PRO A 34 -36.67 -31.49 20.56
N THR A 35 -36.47 -32.03 21.75
CA THR A 35 -36.71 -31.42 23.05
C THR A 35 -35.95 -30.11 23.23
N VAL A 36 -36.68 -29.07 23.62
CA VAL A 36 -36.17 -27.76 24.03
C VAL A 36 -35.40 -27.90 25.33
N ALA A 37 -34.08 -27.69 25.28
CA ALA A 37 -33.24 -27.47 26.46
C ALA A 37 -33.13 -25.95 26.71
N THR A 38 -33.51 -25.58 27.92
CA THR A 38 -33.52 -24.25 28.51
C THR A 38 -32.12 -23.66 28.51
N ALA A 39 -31.95 -22.50 27.84
CA ALA A 39 -30.68 -21.76 27.80
C ALA A 39 -30.56 -20.82 29.01
N GLU A 40 -29.45 -20.90 29.71
CA GLU A 40 -28.97 -19.88 30.65
C GLU A 40 -28.54 -18.61 29.93
N PRO A 41 -28.56 -17.43 30.58
CA PRO A 41 -28.40 -16.13 29.90
C PRO A 41 -26.96 -15.85 29.52
N GLU A 42 -26.74 -15.67 28.24
CA GLU A 42 -25.50 -15.29 27.60
C GLU A 42 -25.09 -13.86 27.98
N LYS A 43 -23.85 -13.71 28.44
CA LYS A 43 -23.20 -12.44 28.74
C LYS A 43 -23.13 -11.58 27.47
N SER A 44 -23.73 -10.42 27.51
CA SER A 44 -23.73 -9.40 26.49
C SER A 44 -22.32 -9.02 26.03
N LEU A 45 -22.01 -9.28 24.75
CA LEU A 45 -20.91 -8.68 24.01
C LEU A 45 -21.19 -7.18 23.78
N PRO A 46 -20.19 -6.32 23.78
CA PRO A 46 -20.39 -4.89 23.53
C PRO A 46 -20.84 -4.68 22.09
N GLN A 47 -22.00 -4.05 21.94
CA GLN A 47 -22.55 -3.62 20.66
C GLN A 47 -21.54 -2.72 19.95
N ALA A 48 -21.10 -3.16 18.78
CA ALA A 48 -20.40 -2.29 17.83
C ALA A 48 -21.35 -1.14 17.47
N SER A 49 -20.93 0.05 17.84
CA SER A 49 -21.56 1.32 17.48
C SER A 49 -21.76 1.39 15.96
N SER A 50 -23.00 1.25 15.53
CA SER A 50 -23.42 1.51 14.15
C SER A 50 -23.14 2.98 13.84
N ARG A 51 -22.00 3.28 13.24
CA ARG A 51 -21.80 4.57 12.56
C ARG A 51 -22.86 4.67 11.47
N LYS A 52 -23.91 5.45 11.74
CA LYS A 52 -24.80 5.94 10.72
C LYS A 52 -23.95 6.61 9.64
N ILE A 53 -23.87 5.99 8.48
CA ILE A 53 -23.39 6.63 7.25
C ILE A 53 -24.43 7.71 6.97
N LEU A 54 -24.10 8.94 7.34
CA LEU A 54 -24.82 10.12 6.88
C LEU A 54 -24.58 10.22 5.38
N LEU A 55 -25.54 9.73 4.60
CA LEU A 55 -25.65 10.09 3.19
C LEU A 55 -25.66 11.61 3.11
N PRO A 56 -24.89 12.25 2.21
CA PRO A 56 -24.97 13.67 2.01
C PRO A 56 -26.40 14.01 1.58
N GLN A 57 -27.14 14.67 2.44
CA GLN A 57 -28.41 15.29 2.07
C GLN A 57 -28.06 16.36 1.04
N TYR A 58 -28.43 16.14 -0.21
CA TYR A 58 -28.47 17.20 -1.20
C TYR A 58 -29.46 18.26 -0.67
N PRO A 59 -29.03 19.52 -0.52
CA PRO A 59 -29.96 20.57 -0.14
C PRO A 59 -31.02 20.65 -1.22
N THR A 60 -32.27 20.42 -0.82
CA THR A 60 -33.45 20.73 -1.64
C THR A 60 -33.33 22.21 -1.99
N GLN A 61 -33.17 22.50 -3.30
CA GLN A 61 -33.19 23.88 -3.80
C GLN A 61 -34.50 24.55 -3.32
N THR A 62 -34.31 25.50 -2.42
CA THR A 62 -35.43 26.24 -1.88
C THR A 62 -35.99 27.16 -2.96
N THR A 63 -37.31 27.32 -3.01
CA THR A 63 -38.10 28.19 -3.91
C THR A 63 -37.59 29.64 -3.96
N ALA A 64 -36.74 30.07 -3.04
CA ALA A 64 -36.08 31.37 -3.01
C ALA A 64 -35.04 31.60 -4.12
N GLU A 65 -34.36 30.53 -4.59
CA GLU A 65 -33.36 30.66 -5.68
C GLU A 65 -34.04 30.82 -7.06
N MET A 66 -35.22 30.23 -7.26
CA MET A 66 -35.96 30.40 -8.49
C MET A 66 -36.50 31.85 -8.64
N SER A 67 -36.86 32.52 -7.55
CA SER A 67 -37.33 33.91 -7.60
C SER A 67 -36.22 34.90 -7.99
N GLY A 68 -34.98 34.66 -7.57
CA GLY A 68 -33.86 35.53 -7.91
C GLY A 68 -33.49 35.52 -9.40
N SER A 69 -33.50 34.35 -10.00
CA SER A 69 -33.19 34.19 -11.44
C SER A 69 -34.27 34.83 -12.33
N VAL A 70 -35.53 34.71 -11.94
CA VAL A 70 -36.66 35.34 -12.64
C VAL A 70 -36.57 36.85 -12.58
N LEU A 71 -36.20 37.43 -11.44
CA LEU A 71 -36.02 38.88 -11.29
C LEU A 71 -34.84 39.44 -12.16
N ILE A 72 -33.75 38.70 -12.27
CA ILE A 72 -32.64 39.06 -13.16
C ILE A 72 -33.08 39.01 -14.61
N LEU A 73 -33.77 37.99 -15.06
CA LEU A 73 -34.31 37.88 -16.42
C LEU A 73 -35.32 38.99 -16.71
N GLY A 74 -36.17 39.35 -15.76
CA GLY A 74 -37.09 40.48 -15.89
C GLY A 74 -36.38 41.84 -16.03
N SER A 75 -35.31 42.08 -15.28
CA SER A 75 -34.53 43.31 -15.37
C SER A 75 -33.72 43.40 -16.68
N ILE A 76 -33.22 42.28 -17.20
CA ILE A 76 -32.59 42.20 -18.52
C ILE A 76 -33.62 42.48 -19.63
N ALA A 77 -34.84 41.93 -19.51
CA ALA A 77 -35.91 42.19 -20.46
C ALA A 77 -36.33 43.68 -20.48
N THR A 78 -36.43 44.32 -19.33
CA THR A 78 -36.70 45.78 -19.26
C THR A 78 -35.59 46.62 -19.85
N MET A 79 -34.33 46.20 -19.67
CA MET A 79 -33.17 46.85 -20.31
C MET A 79 -33.25 46.74 -21.85
N ILE A 80 -33.59 45.56 -22.39
CA ILE A 80 -33.67 45.34 -23.85
C ILE A 80 -34.88 46.13 -24.42
N ILE A 81 -36.00 46.17 -23.72
CA ILE A 81 -37.20 46.96 -24.16
C ILE A 81 -36.90 48.47 -24.18
N GLY A 82 -36.14 48.96 -23.17
CA GLY A 82 -35.70 50.35 -23.14
C GLY A 82 -34.80 50.71 -24.28
N LEU A 83 -33.86 49.81 -24.64
CA LEU A 83 -32.93 49.99 -25.77
C LEU A 83 -33.68 49.92 -27.10
N ALA A 84 -34.62 49.00 -27.26
CA ALA A 84 -35.38 48.80 -28.50
C ALA A 84 -36.36 49.96 -28.83
N ASN A 85 -36.80 50.71 -27.81
CA ASN A 85 -37.72 51.86 -27.96
C ASN A 85 -37.01 53.22 -27.85
N ASP A 86 -35.69 53.26 -27.87
CA ASP A 86 -34.85 54.49 -27.72
C ASP A 86 -35.11 55.30 -26.44
N VAL A 87 -35.71 54.65 -25.41
CA VAL A 87 -35.98 55.32 -24.13
C VAL A 87 -34.84 54.99 -23.15
N VAL A 88 -33.80 55.84 -23.19
CA VAL A 88 -32.55 55.63 -22.41
C VAL A 88 -32.79 55.43 -20.92
N TRP A 89 -33.77 56.11 -20.32
CA TRP A 89 -34.10 55.99 -18.89
C TRP A 89 -34.63 54.63 -18.47
N ILE A 90 -35.43 53.99 -19.31
CA ILE A 90 -35.95 52.64 -19.03
C ILE A 90 -34.81 51.60 -19.12
N GLY A 91 -33.93 51.73 -20.13
CA GLY A 91 -32.74 50.89 -20.28
C GLY A 91 -31.78 51.00 -19.09
N LEU A 92 -31.56 52.23 -18.60
CA LEU A 92 -30.70 52.53 -17.47
C LEU A 92 -31.24 51.91 -16.15
N ILE A 93 -32.53 52.07 -15.89
CA ILE A 93 -33.18 51.48 -14.71
C ILE A 93 -33.08 49.96 -14.76
N GLY A 94 -33.30 49.31 -15.92
CA GLY A 94 -33.17 47.87 -16.11
C GLY A 94 -31.75 47.39 -15.85
N ALA A 95 -30.74 48.11 -16.35
CA ALA A 95 -29.34 47.78 -16.13
C ALA A 95 -28.91 47.89 -14.65
N ILE A 96 -29.31 48.98 -13.97
CA ILE A 96 -28.99 49.19 -12.54
C ILE A 96 -29.67 48.10 -11.69
N ALA A 97 -30.93 47.78 -12.00
CA ALA A 97 -31.66 46.71 -11.30
C ALA A 97 -31.00 45.34 -11.51
N ALA A 98 -30.59 45.00 -12.72
CA ALA A 98 -29.89 43.75 -13.03
C ALA A 98 -28.58 43.63 -12.24
N ILE A 99 -27.78 44.70 -12.23
CA ILE A 99 -26.51 44.74 -11.47
C ILE A 99 -26.78 44.59 -9.95
N GLY A 100 -27.74 45.35 -9.41
CA GLY A 100 -28.05 45.33 -7.98
C GLY A 100 -28.55 43.97 -7.51
N ILE A 101 -29.43 43.34 -8.28
CA ILE A 101 -29.97 41.99 -7.94
C ILE A 101 -28.85 40.93 -8.05
N SER A 102 -28.01 41.00 -9.08
CA SER A 102 -26.87 40.07 -9.25
C SER A 102 -25.86 40.18 -8.11
N LEU A 103 -25.50 41.43 -7.71
CA LEU A 103 -24.61 41.65 -6.56
C LEU A 103 -25.22 41.11 -5.25
N ARG A 104 -26.54 41.35 -5.04
CA ARG A 104 -27.24 40.85 -3.84
C ARG A 104 -27.31 39.32 -3.76
N LEU A 105 -27.44 38.64 -4.90
CA LEU A 105 -27.45 37.16 -4.96
C LEU A 105 -26.03 36.56 -4.78
N MET A 106 -25.02 37.26 -5.25
CA MET A 106 -23.62 36.80 -5.08
C MET A 106 -23.09 37.03 -3.65
N TRP A 107 -23.58 38.08 -2.97
CA TRP A 107 -23.05 38.52 -1.67
C TRP A 107 -22.99 37.43 -0.59
N PRO A 108 -24.02 36.60 -0.34
CA PRO A 108 -23.98 35.58 0.71
C PRO A 108 -23.04 34.40 0.37
N ASN A 109 -22.79 34.13 -0.90
CA ASN A 109 -21.93 33.05 -1.36
C ASN A 109 -20.45 33.46 -1.47
N TRP A 110 -20.17 34.74 -1.69
CA TRP A 110 -18.80 35.26 -1.76
C TRP A 110 -18.03 35.04 -0.48
N GLY A 111 -18.65 35.22 0.67
CA GLY A 111 -18.00 34.99 1.96
C GLY A 111 -17.56 33.50 2.14
N LYS A 112 -18.39 32.57 1.70
CA LYS A 112 -18.09 31.14 1.79
C LYS A 112 -16.99 30.70 0.81
N ILE A 113 -17.08 31.15 -0.43
CA ILE A 113 -16.07 30.88 -1.47
C ILE A 113 -14.73 31.51 -1.08
N TRP A 114 -14.75 32.76 -0.59
CA TRP A 114 -13.57 33.48 -0.16
C TRP A 114 -12.83 32.80 1.01
N VAL A 115 -13.61 32.25 1.95
CA VAL A 115 -13.05 31.53 3.11
C VAL A 115 -12.54 30.15 2.73
N GLN A 116 -13.14 29.47 1.76
CA GLN A 116 -12.84 28.10 1.40
C GLN A 116 -11.69 27.95 0.38
N VAL A 117 -11.56 28.93 -0.53
CA VAL A 117 -10.60 28.91 -1.64
C VAL A 117 -9.28 29.60 -1.30
N ILE A 118 -9.31 30.65 -0.46
CA ILE A 118 -8.13 31.48 -0.21
C ILE A 118 -7.59 31.28 1.22
N PRO A 119 -6.36 30.80 1.40
CA PRO A 119 -5.71 30.69 2.71
C PRO A 119 -5.70 32.02 3.45
N PRO A 120 -5.75 32.05 4.81
CA PRO A 120 -5.86 33.28 5.58
C PRO A 120 -4.71 34.28 5.33
N ALA A 121 -3.50 33.80 5.06
CA ALA A 121 -2.35 34.66 4.73
C ALA A 121 -2.51 35.43 3.40
N TRP A 122 -3.22 34.85 2.41
CA TRP A 122 -3.42 35.50 1.10
C TRP A 122 -4.55 36.53 1.11
N ARG A 123 -5.51 36.41 2.03
CA ARG A 123 -6.63 37.36 2.17
C ARG A 123 -6.15 38.76 2.51
N THR A 124 -5.23 38.84 3.50
CA THR A 124 -4.62 40.11 3.91
C THR A 124 -3.80 40.74 2.79
N LEU A 125 -3.08 39.92 2.01
CA LEU A 125 -2.28 40.37 0.89
C LEU A 125 -3.16 40.90 -0.26
N ILE A 126 -4.26 40.23 -0.58
CA ILE A 126 -5.20 40.69 -1.61
C ILE A 126 -5.87 42.01 -1.20
N VAL A 127 -6.34 42.13 0.03
CA VAL A 127 -6.93 43.38 0.56
C VAL A 127 -5.90 44.52 0.55
N ALA A 128 -4.65 44.23 0.94
CA ALA A 128 -3.58 45.21 0.89
C ALA A 128 -3.26 45.68 -0.55
N CYS A 129 -3.25 44.75 -1.53
CA CYS A 129 -3.07 45.11 -2.95
C CYS A 129 -4.19 45.98 -3.48
N PHE A 130 -5.45 45.67 -3.14
CA PHE A 130 -6.59 46.53 -3.51
C PHE A 130 -6.52 47.92 -2.87
N GLY A 131 -6.14 48.00 -1.58
CA GLY A 131 -5.92 49.26 -0.87
C GLY A 131 -4.81 50.11 -1.49
N LEU A 132 -3.69 49.46 -1.87
CA LEU A 132 -2.56 50.12 -2.51
C LEU A 132 -2.95 50.64 -3.91
N LEU A 133 -3.67 49.86 -4.70
CA LEU A 133 -4.20 50.25 -6.01
C LEU A 133 -5.15 51.45 -5.90
N ALA A 134 -6.11 51.40 -4.97
CA ALA A 134 -7.03 52.50 -4.71
C ALA A 134 -6.29 53.76 -4.26
N GLY A 135 -5.25 53.62 -3.41
CA GLY A 135 -4.40 54.73 -3.01
C GLY A 135 -3.62 55.38 -4.17
N ILE A 136 -3.05 54.55 -5.06
CA ILE A 136 -2.35 55.05 -6.26
C ILE A 136 -3.33 55.78 -7.20
N VAL A 137 -4.53 55.21 -7.42
CA VAL A 137 -5.58 55.84 -8.22
C VAL A 137 -5.99 57.22 -7.64
N GLY A 138 -6.19 57.27 -6.32
CA GLY A 138 -6.52 58.50 -5.59
C GLY A 138 -5.41 59.55 -5.74
N LEU A 139 -4.14 59.16 -5.60
CA LEU A 139 -2.99 60.04 -5.79
C LEU A 139 -2.88 60.57 -7.23
N LEU A 140 -3.08 59.72 -8.25
CA LEU A 140 -3.08 60.13 -9.65
C LEU A 140 -4.23 61.09 -9.97
N MET A 141 -5.41 60.89 -9.39
CA MET A 141 -6.53 61.84 -9.53
C MET A 141 -6.25 63.18 -8.86
N LEU A 142 -5.58 63.19 -7.69
CA LEU A 142 -5.18 64.42 -7.02
C LEU A 142 -4.05 65.16 -7.75
N SER A 143 -3.08 64.46 -8.32
CA SER A 143 -1.94 65.05 -9.01
C SER A 143 -2.31 65.68 -10.39
N GLY A 144 -3.44 65.27 -10.95
CA GLY A 144 -3.98 65.84 -12.20
C GLY A 144 -4.70 67.18 -12.04
N THR A 145 -4.86 67.69 -10.81
CA THR A 145 -5.45 69.02 -10.57
C THR A 145 -4.39 70.11 -10.55
N ASN A 146 -3.81 70.45 -11.72
CA ASN A 146 -3.12 71.73 -11.89
C ASN A 146 -4.21 72.77 -11.93
N THR A 147 -4.50 73.38 -10.82
CA THR A 147 -5.49 74.41 -10.62
C THR A 147 -4.89 75.76 -11.07
N GLU A 148 -5.33 76.23 -12.21
CA GLU A 148 -5.43 77.71 -12.43
C GLU A 148 -6.59 78.21 -11.57
N PRO A 149 -6.43 79.29 -10.79
CA PRO A 149 -7.49 79.78 -9.89
C PRO A 149 -8.58 80.46 -10.71
N GLY A 150 -9.68 79.78 -10.97
CA GLY A 150 -10.85 80.42 -11.63
C GLY A 150 -11.83 79.53 -12.36
N SER A 151 -11.56 78.24 -12.64
CA SER A 151 -12.47 77.40 -13.40
C SER A 151 -12.76 76.08 -12.61
N ARG A 152 -13.96 75.94 -12.09
CA ARG A 152 -14.49 74.69 -11.47
C ARG A 152 -14.95 73.68 -12.53
N ASN A 153 -14.15 73.43 -13.56
CA ASN A 153 -14.44 72.30 -14.46
C ASN A 153 -13.51 71.15 -14.13
N ILE A 154 -14.02 70.13 -13.47
CA ILE A 154 -13.36 68.85 -13.29
C ILE A 154 -13.28 68.18 -14.68
N GLN A 155 -12.20 68.43 -15.42
CA GLN A 155 -11.92 67.68 -16.64
C GLN A 155 -11.40 66.31 -16.23
N ILE A 156 -12.24 65.30 -16.36
CA ILE A 156 -11.86 63.89 -16.17
C ILE A 156 -10.92 63.55 -17.32
N ASN A 157 -9.66 63.23 -16.99
CA ASN A 157 -8.68 62.79 -17.97
C ASN A 157 -8.98 61.33 -18.37
N TRP A 158 -9.70 61.14 -19.47
CA TRP A 158 -10.13 59.85 -19.97
C TRP A 158 -8.93 58.96 -20.39
N ASP A 159 -7.81 59.56 -20.81
CA ASP A 159 -6.60 58.82 -21.16
C ASP A 159 -5.96 58.15 -19.91
N ALA A 160 -5.98 58.86 -18.79
CA ALA A 160 -5.51 58.29 -17.52
C ALA A 160 -6.38 57.13 -17.02
N ILE A 161 -7.71 57.22 -17.25
CA ILE A 161 -8.64 56.10 -16.92
C ILE A 161 -8.43 54.93 -17.85
N GLY A 162 -8.14 55.17 -19.14
CA GLY A 162 -7.80 54.10 -20.09
C GLY A 162 -6.54 53.34 -19.69
N ALA A 163 -5.46 54.05 -19.37
CA ALA A 163 -4.20 53.48 -18.93
C ALA A 163 -4.35 52.66 -17.61
N LEU A 164 -5.23 53.11 -16.70
CA LEU A 164 -5.57 52.39 -15.50
C LEU A 164 -6.31 51.08 -15.80
N GLY A 165 -7.21 51.08 -16.78
CA GLY A 165 -7.91 49.88 -17.26
C GLY A 165 -6.96 48.82 -17.82
N GLU A 166 -5.94 49.23 -18.59
CA GLU A 166 -4.90 48.37 -19.11
C GLU A 166 -4.05 47.76 -17.98
N LEU A 167 -3.68 48.55 -16.97
CA LEU A 167 -2.92 48.09 -15.82
C LEU A 167 -3.72 47.01 -15.01
N ILE A 168 -5.01 47.28 -14.76
CA ILE A 168 -5.89 46.34 -14.05
C ILE A 168 -6.06 45.07 -14.88
N GLY A 169 -6.21 45.17 -16.19
CA GLY A 169 -6.28 44.03 -17.11
C GLY A 169 -5.02 43.18 -17.06
N ALA A 170 -3.83 43.80 -17.13
CA ALA A 170 -2.55 43.10 -17.03
C ALA A 170 -2.37 42.38 -15.66
N LEU A 171 -2.71 43.06 -14.56
CA LEU A 171 -2.68 42.45 -13.21
C LEU A 171 -3.66 41.29 -13.11
N GLY A 172 -4.86 41.38 -13.69
CA GLY A 172 -5.82 40.32 -13.77
C GLY A 172 -5.29 39.08 -14.49
N GLN A 173 -4.60 39.28 -15.63
CA GLN A 173 -3.97 38.18 -16.39
C GLN A 173 -2.88 37.48 -15.57
N ILE A 174 -2.02 38.25 -14.88
CA ILE A 174 -0.96 37.71 -14.02
C ILE A 174 -1.60 36.86 -12.88
N LEU A 175 -2.67 37.37 -12.28
CA LEU A 175 -3.35 36.69 -11.20
C LEU A 175 -4.01 35.38 -11.66
N ILE A 176 -4.61 35.35 -12.83
CA ILE A 176 -5.15 34.14 -13.46
C ILE A 176 -4.02 33.14 -13.77
N ALA A 177 -2.88 33.59 -14.27
CA ALA A 177 -1.74 32.76 -14.54
C ALA A 177 -1.20 32.10 -13.24
N ILE A 178 -1.07 32.89 -12.16
CA ILE A 178 -0.63 32.37 -10.84
C ILE A 178 -1.63 31.35 -10.30
N LEU A 179 -2.94 31.63 -10.39
CA LEU A 179 -3.98 30.68 -9.98
C LEU A 179 -3.93 29.40 -10.81
N GLY A 180 -3.70 29.50 -12.13
CA GLY A 180 -3.53 28.35 -13.01
C GLY A 180 -2.37 27.45 -12.57
N VAL A 181 -1.20 28.05 -12.30
CA VAL A 181 -0.02 27.33 -11.80
C VAL A 181 -0.30 26.68 -10.43
N TYR A 182 -0.95 27.41 -9.52
CA TYR A 182 -1.31 26.89 -8.19
C TYR A 182 -2.26 25.70 -8.28
N VAL A 183 -3.30 25.78 -9.13
CA VAL A 183 -4.25 24.67 -9.33
C VAL A 183 -3.55 23.47 -9.95
N ALA A 184 -2.70 23.67 -10.96
CA ALA A 184 -1.93 22.61 -11.60
C ALA A 184 -0.98 21.92 -10.59
N TRP A 185 -0.29 22.71 -9.77
CA TRP A 185 0.57 22.17 -8.72
C TRP A 185 -0.23 21.35 -7.69
N ARG A 186 -1.38 21.85 -7.24
CA ARG A 186 -2.25 21.14 -6.30
C ARG A 186 -2.81 19.85 -6.89
N GLN A 187 -3.21 19.87 -8.16
CA GLN A 187 -3.64 18.66 -8.86
C GLN A 187 -2.53 17.63 -8.97
N TYR A 188 -1.30 18.08 -9.26
CA TYR A 188 -0.12 17.20 -9.29
C TYR A 188 0.13 16.52 -7.94
N VAL A 189 0.09 17.25 -6.84
CA VAL A 189 0.28 16.69 -5.48
C VAL A 189 -0.80 15.67 -5.16
N ILE A 190 -2.08 15.99 -5.40
CA ILE A 190 -3.20 15.09 -5.16
C ILE A 190 -3.08 13.83 -6.03
N SER A 191 -2.76 13.98 -7.31
CA SER A 191 -2.58 12.86 -8.24
C SER A 191 -1.45 11.93 -7.79
N LYS A 192 -0.33 12.49 -7.33
CA LYS A 192 0.79 11.72 -6.78
C LYS A 192 0.38 10.91 -5.54
N ASP A 193 -0.32 11.54 -4.60
CA ASP A 193 -0.78 10.87 -3.38
C ASP A 193 -1.78 9.74 -3.69
N LEU A 194 -2.70 9.98 -4.62
CA LEU A 194 -3.65 8.97 -5.09
C LEU A 194 -2.93 7.79 -5.76
N THR A 195 -1.90 8.05 -6.58
CA THR A 195 -1.11 7.00 -7.23
C THR A 195 -0.39 6.13 -6.20
N ILE A 196 0.20 6.75 -5.16
CA ILE A 196 0.86 6.02 -4.07
C ILE A 196 -0.16 5.14 -3.31
N GLN A 197 -1.33 5.69 -2.99
CA GLN A 197 -2.40 4.94 -2.32
C GLN A 197 -2.90 3.79 -3.18
N GLN A 198 -3.11 4.03 -4.47
CA GLN A 198 -3.57 3.00 -5.41
C GLN A 198 -2.55 1.87 -5.56
N ASN A 199 -1.26 2.19 -5.64
CA ASN A 199 -0.20 1.20 -5.66
C ASN A 199 -0.20 0.33 -4.39
N ARG A 200 -0.39 0.93 -3.21
CA ARG A 200 -0.49 0.19 -1.95
C ARG A 200 -1.71 -0.73 -1.92
N ILE A 201 -2.86 -0.26 -2.38
CA ILE A 201 -4.09 -1.07 -2.45
C ILE A 201 -3.89 -2.25 -3.41
N THR A 202 -3.36 -1.99 -4.60
CA THR A 202 -3.08 -3.04 -5.60
C THR A 202 -2.11 -4.08 -5.05
N GLN A 203 -1.05 -3.64 -4.38
CA GLN A 203 -0.08 -4.54 -3.75
C GLN A 203 -0.72 -5.38 -2.64
N GLN A 204 -1.56 -4.78 -1.80
CA GLN A 204 -2.31 -5.51 -0.77
C GLN A 204 -3.25 -6.56 -1.38
N GLN A 205 -4.00 -6.19 -2.41
CA GLN A 205 -4.88 -7.12 -3.14
C GLN A 205 -4.08 -8.28 -3.76
N THR A 206 -2.90 -8.01 -4.31
CA THR A 206 -2.02 -9.04 -4.86
C THR A 206 -1.54 -10.02 -3.78
N ILE A 207 -1.18 -9.50 -2.59
CA ILE A 207 -0.77 -10.32 -1.44
C ILE A 207 -1.96 -11.16 -0.93
N ASP A 208 -3.15 -10.56 -0.82
CA ASP A 208 -4.35 -11.27 -0.36
C ASP A 208 -4.76 -12.38 -1.34
N ALA A 209 -4.71 -12.10 -2.65
CA ALA A 209 -4.94 -13.10 -3.69
C ALA A 209 -3.91 -14.25 -3.66
N TYR A 210 -2.65 -13.94 -3.34
CA TYR A 210 -1.63 -14.95 -3.12
C TYR A 210 -1.95 -15.82 -1.90
N PHE A 211 -2.28 -15.22 -0.77
CA PHE A 211 -2.64 -15.97 0.44
C PHE A 211 -3.83 -16.89 0.19
N GLN A 212 -4.88 -16.38 -0.45
CA GLN A 212 -6.03 -17.18 -0.83
C GLN A 212 -5.62 -18.33 -1.75
N GLY A 213 -4.88 -18.06 -2.82
CA GLY A 213 -4.48 -19.08 -3.77
C GLY A 213 -3.56 -20.16 -3.20
N VAL A 214 -2.71 -19.84 -2.21
CA VAL A 214 -1.91 -20.84 -1.48
C VAL A 214 -2.78 -21.62 -0.49
N SER A 215 -3.70 -20.94 0.20
CA SER A 215 -4.63 -21.59 1.13
C SER A 215 -5.59 -22.54 0.41
N ASP A 216 -6.09 -22.17 -0.75
CA ASP A 216 -6.95 -23.02 -1.58
C ASP A 216 -6.22 -24.31 -1.99
N LEU A 217 -4.95 -24.21 -2.41
CA LEU A 217 -4.11 -25.37 -2.72
C LEU A 217 -3.81 -26.25 -1.48
N ALA A 218 -3.68 -25.62 -0.30
CA ALA A 218 -3.39 -26.35 0.94
C ALA A 218 -4.62 -27.03 1.55
N LEU A 219 -5.83 -26.54 1.25
CA LEU A 219 -7.08 -26.99 1.84
C LEU A 219 -7.99 -27.74 0.84
N ASP A 220 -7.49 -28.04 -0.36
CA ASP A 220 -8.27 -28.75 -1.38
C ASP A 220 -8.70 -30.14 -0.87
N GLU A 221 -9.97 -30.49 -1.13
CA GLU A 221 -10.56 -31.76 -0.68
C GLU A 221 -9.89 -33.00 -1.31
N GLN A 222 -9.23 -32.86 -2.43
CA GLN A 222 -8.66 -33.96 -3.22
C GLN A 222 -7.17 -34.21 -3.00
N GLY A 223 -6.46 -33.28 -2.41
CA GLY A 223 -5.03 -33.42 -2.14
C GLY A 223 -4.53 -32.28 -1.29
N PHE A 224 -3.68 -32.60 -0.36
CA PHE A 224 -2.97 -31.61 0.41
C PHE A 224 -1.81 -31.08 -0.45
N LEU A 225 -1.61 -29.77 -0.51
CA LEU A 225 -0.44 -29.12 -1.15
C LEU A 225 0.88 -29.86 -0.80
N GLU A 226 0.89 -30.45 0.36
CA GLU A 226 2.02 -31.19 0.93
C GLU A 226 2.29 -32.52 0.25
N ASP A 227 1.28 -33.16 -0.33
CA ASP A 227 1.35 -34.53 -0.82
C ASP A 227 1.73 -34.62 -2.31
N TRP A 228 1.41 -33.58 -3.09
CA TRP A 228 1.59 -33.60 -4.53
C TRP A 228 2.76 -32.75 -5.01
N PRO A 229 3.77 -33.34 -5.66
CA PRO A 229 4.93 -32.57 -6.14
C PRO A 229 4.60 -31.44 -7.11
N GLN A 230 3.54 -31.62 -7.91
CA GLN A 230 3.12 -30.62 -8.90
C GLN A 230 2.50 -29.39 -8.22
N GLU A 231 1.68 -29.60 -7.21
CA GLU A 231 1.07 -28.50 -6.44
C GLU A 231 2.12 -27.71 -5.68
N ARG A 232 3.10 -28.41 -5.08
CA ARG A 232 4.27 -27.74 -4.47
C ARG A 232 5.03 -26.89 -5.46
N ALA A 233 5.32 -27.43 -6.66
CA ALA A 233 6.02 -26.67 -7.71
C ALA A 233 5.22 -25.44 -8.16
N ILE A 234 3.89 -25.53 -8.25
CA ILE A 234 3.02 -24.40 -8.56
C ILE A 234 3.06 -23.37 -7.42
N ALA A 235 2.95 -23.80 -6.17
CA ALA A 235 3.01 -22.92 -5.01
C ALA A 235 4.38 -22.22 -4.90
N GLU A 236 5.47 -22.93 -5.12
CA GLU A 236 6.83 -22.36 -5.18
C GLU A 236 6.95 -21.34 -6.31
N GLY A 237 6.46 -21.65 -7.51
CA GLY A 237 6.47 -20.73 -8.65
C GLY A 237 5.67 -19.45 -8.38
N ARG A 238 4.48 -19.57 -7.76
CA ARG A 238 3.69 -18.41 -7.32
C ARG A 238 4.41 -17.60 -6.27
N THR A 239 5.05 -18.27 -5.31
CA THR A 239 5.84 -17.60 -4.26
C THR A 239 7.02 -16.83 -4.85
N ALA A 240 7.76 -17.42 -5.78
CA ALA A 240 8.85 -16.75 -6.47
C ALA A 240 8.38 -15.52 -7.25
N ALA A 241 7.26 -15.63 -7.96
CA ALA A 241 6.68 -14.55 -8.73
C ALA A 241 6.28 -13.36 -7.83
N ILE A 242 5.55 -13.63 -6.74
CA ILE A 242 5.12 -12.55 -5.86
C ILE A 242 6.29 -11.93 -5.10
N MET A 243 7.27 -12.72 -4.65
CA MET A 243 8.48 -12.22 -3.97
C MET A 243 9.27 -11.23 -4.84
N SER A 244 9.22 -11.36 -6.16
CA SER A 244 9.86 -10.43 -7.09
C SER A 244 9.06 -9.13 -7.30
N SER A 245 7.75 -9.16 -7.09
CA SER A 245 6.83 -8.06 -7.44
C SER A 245 6.46 -7.13 -6.27
N VAL A 246 6.60 -7.59 -5.02
CA VAL A 246 6.21 -6.82 -3.84
C VAL A 246 7.41 -6.11 -3.18
N ASP A 247 7.11 -5.06 -2.41
CA ASP A 247 8.09 -4.33 -1.61
C ASP A 247 8.59 -5.14 -0.39
N ALA A 248 9.50 -4.55 0.38
CA ALA A 248 10.08 -5.19 1.55
C ALA A 248 9.02 -5.62 2.58
N GLU A 249 8.02 -4.77 2.84
CA GLU A 249 6.94 -5.07 3.79
C GLU A 249 6.05 -6.21 3.29
N GLY A 250 5.73 -6.23 2.00
CA GLY A 250 4.99 -7.31 1.34
C GLY A 250 5.71 -8.64 1.44
N LYS A 251 7.04 -8.66 1.14
CA LYS A 251 7.88 -9.86 1.32
C LYS A 251 7.85 -10.37 2.75
N ALA A 252 7.97 -9.48 3.74
CA ALA A 252 7.92 -9.86 5.15
C ALA A 252 6.56 -10.46 5.55
N LYS A 253 5.44 -9.90 5.06
CA LYS A 253 4.10 -10.45 5.29
C LYS A 253 3.97 -11.87 4.74
N ILE A 254 4.46 -12.10 3.52
CA ILE A 254 4.46 -13.41 2.88
C ILE A 254 5.32 -14.39 3.67
N LEU A 255 6.55 -14.02 4.05
CA LEU A 255 7.45 -14.89 4.82
C LEU A 255 6.84 -15.27 6.18
N ARG A 256 6.19 -14.32 6.86
CA ARG A 256 5.50 -14.63 8.12
C ARG A 256 4.31 -15.54 7.92
N PHE A 257 3.50 -15.33 6.89
CA PHE A 257 2.40 -16.23 6.55
C PHE A 257 2.91 -17.65 6.30
N LEU A 258 3.89 -17.83 5.43
CA LEU A 258 4.47 -19.13 5.11
C LEU A 258 5.07 -19.83 6.34
N SER A 259 5.71 -19.05 7.22
CA SER A 259 6.29 -19.59 8.46
C SER A 259 5.22 -20.00 9.48
N GLN A 260 4.17 -19.18 9.64
CA GLN A 260 3.06 -19.48 10.55
C GLN A 260 2.23 -20.68 10.09
N SER A 261 2.03 -20.79 8.77
CA SER A 261 1.35 -21.93 8.15
C SER A 261 2.21 -23.19 8.04
N ARG A 262 3.45 -23.16 8.56
CA ARG A 262 4.42 -24.26 8.50
C ARG A 262 4.81 -24.73 7.09
N LEU A 263 4.51 -23.95 6.05
CA LEU A 263 4.78 -24.32 4.67
C LEU A 263 6.28 -24.30 4.30
N VAL A 264 7.08 -23.52 5.03
CA VAL A 264 8.55 -23.45 4.87
C VAL A 264 9.33 -24.24 5.90
N THR A 265 8.64 -24.88 6.86
CA THR A 265 9.25 -25.72 7.89
C THR A 265 9.35 -27.15 7.39
N PRO A 266 10.48 -27.87 7.59
CA PRO A 266 10.59 -29.27 7.20
C PRO A 266 9.76 -30.13 8.13
N LEU A 267 8.76 -30.82 7.57
CA LEU A 267 7.81 -31.65 8.31
C LEU A 267 8.14 -33.12 8.15
N GLN A 268 7.96 -33.88 9.26
CA GLN A 268 8.03 -35.34 9.26
C GLN A 268 6.85 -35.88 8.46
N ARG A 269 7.14 -36.81 7.53
CA ARG A 269 6.14 -37.44 6.68
C ARG A 269 6.02 -38.94 6.90
N ASP A 270 4.81 -39.43 6.76
CA ASP A 270 4.55 -40.85 6.68
C ASP A 270 5.22 -41.47 5.44
N ARG A 271 5.87 -42.61 5.62
CA ARG A 271 6.57 -43.31 4.54
C ARG A 271 5.64 -43.95 3.50
N LEU A 272 4.38 -44.16 3.87
CA LEU A 272 3.41 -44.84 3.00
C LEU A 272 2.63 -43.87 2.14
N LEU A 273 2.13 -42.82 2.73
CA LEU A 273 1.24 -41.85 2.09
C LEU A 273 1.88 -40.46 1.85
N GLY A 274 3.07 -40.22 2.40
CA GLY A 274 3.75 -38.94 2.30
C GLY A 274 3.10 -37.78 3.10
N ARG A 275 2.12 -38.10 3.97
CA ARG A 275 1.38 -37.11 4.74
C ARG A 275 2.16 -36.61 5.94
N PRO A 276 2.02 -35.32 6.33
CA PRO A 276 2.65 -34.79 7.54
C PRO A 276 2.11 -35.51 8.77
N ILE A 277 3.01 -35.81 9.70
CA ILE A 277 2.68 -36.49 10.95
C ILE A 277 2.42 -35.43 12.03
N LEU A 278 1.35 -35.64 12.84
CA LEU A 278 1.04 -34.76 13.97
C LEU A 278 2.01 -35.01 15.13
N ASP A 279 2.38 -33.95 15.85
CA ASP A 279 3.28 -33.96 17.01
C ASP A 279 2.60 -34.42 18.33
N GLY A 280 1.29 -34.69 18.29
CA GLY A 280 0.48 -35.00 19.46
C GLY A 280 0.05 -33.81 20.32
N ASN A 281 0.51 -32.57 19.98
CA ASN A 281 0.18 -31.32 20.67
C ASN A 281 -0.69 -30.37 19.83
N GLY A 282 -1.26 -30.86 18.73
CA GLY A 282 -2.10 -30.09 17.82
C GLY A 282 -1.33 -29.41 16.71
N GLY A 283 -0.03 -29.71 16.53
CA GLY A 283 0.82 -29.24 15.43
C GLY A 283 1.37 -30.41 14.61
N TYR A 284 2.16 -30.10 13.60
CA TYR A 284 2.90 -31.08 12.83
C TYR A 284 4.29 -31.32 13.43
N ALA A 285 4.75 -32.56 13.39
CA ALA A 285 6.08 -32.97 13.84
C ALA A 285 7.13 -32.42 12.88
N GLU A 286 8.07 -31.64 13.41
CA GLU A 286 9.21 -31.13 12.63
C GLU A 286 10.27 -32.23 12.51
N ASP A 287 10.80 -32.44 11.31
CA ASP A 287 11.95 -33.30 11.06
C ASP A 287 12.98 -32.51 10.25
N ARG A 288 14.02 -32.06 10.94
CA ARG A 288 15.09 -31.26 10.33
C ARG A 288 16.13 -32.11 9.62
N ASP A 289 16.18 -33.39 9.88
CA ASP A 289 17.13 -34.31 9.25
C ASP A 289 16.63 -34.82 7.89
N TYR A 290 15.35 -35.24 7.84
CA TYR A 290 14.76 -35.89 6.66
C TYR A 290 13.42 -35.30 6.23
N GLY A 291 12.95 -34.29 6.93
CA GLY A 291 11.67 -33.64 6.64
C GLY A 291 11.67 -32.91 5.28
N ILE A 292 10.49 -32.80 4.72
CA ILE A 292 10.26 -32.12 3.44
C ILE A 292 9.53 -30.81 3.69
N ARG A 293 10.02 -29.73 3.12
CA ARG A 293 9.30 -28.46 3.06
C ARG A 293 8.24 -28.50 1.96
N VAL A 294 7.10 -27.88 2.22
CA VAL A 294 6.07 -27.70 1.19
C VAL A 294 6.52 -26.65 0.16
N ILE A 295 7.05 -25.56 0.64
CA ILE A 295 7.61 -24.46 -0.19
C ILE A 295 9.08 -24.28 0.21
N ASP A 296 9.98 -24.43 -0.75
CA ASP A 296 11.39 -24.14 -0.55
C ASP A 296 11.70 -22.72 -1.03
N LEU A 297 12.20 -21.89 -0.12
CA LEU A 297 12.54 -20.51 -0.44
C LEU A 297 13.79 -20.40 -1.34
N ASN A 298 14.61 -21.42 -1.42
CA ASN A 298 15.78 -21.53 -2.33
C ASN A 298 16.46 -20.18 -2.59
N VAL A 299 16.51 -19.76 -3.87
CA VAL A 299 17.14 -18.51 -4.30
C VAL A 299 16.22 -17.30 -4.32
N MET A 300 14.97 -17.44 -3.90
CA MET A 300 13.94 -16.38 -3.99
C MET A 300 14.31 -15.11 -3.20
N LEU A 301 15.13 -15.27 -2.17
CA LEU A 301 15.54 -14.18 -1.28
C LEU A 301 16.97 -13.65 -1.58
N ALA A 302 17.66 -14.19 -2.58
CA ALA A 302 18.97 -13.70 -2.95
C ALA A 302 18.87 -12.26 -3.49
N GLY A 303 19.64 -11.35 -2.90
CA GLY A 303 19.59 -9.92 -3.21
C GLY A 303 18.29 -9.21 -2.82
N ALA A 304 17.40 -9.86 -2.09
CA ALA A 304 16.12 -9.26 -1.70
C ALA A 304 16.34 -8.08 -0.74
N ASP A 305 15.56 -7.01 -0.96
CA ASP A 305 15.44 -5.95 0.02
C ASP A 305 14.32 -6.31 1.02
N LEU A 306 14.73 -6.44 2.29
CA LEU A 306 13.89 -6.73 3.44
C LEU A 306 14.10 -5.69 4.54
N ALA A 307 14.79 -4.58 4.24
CA ALA A 307 15.19 -3.58 5.23
C ALA A 307 14.01 -3.06 6.06
N SER A 308 14.25 -2.90 7.36
CA SER A 308 13.30 -2.32 8.33
C SER A 308 11.98 -3.09 8.45
N THR A 309 11.95 -4.38 8.15
CA THR A 309 10.76 -5.22 8.23
C THR A 309 10.70 -6.05 9.50
N ASP A 310 9.49 -6.51 9.83
CA ASP A 310 9.22 -7.44 10.94
C ASP A 310 9.28 -8.88 10.43
N LEU A 311 10.36 -9.58 10.77
CA LEU A 311 10.61 -10.98 10.46
C LEU A 311 10.68 -11.85 11.72
N ARG A 312 10.03 -11.43 12.79
CA ARG A 312 9.98 -12.18 14.03
C ARG A 312 9.30 -13.54 13.83
N TRP A 313 9.89 -14.58 14.44
CA TRP A 313 9.37 -15.93 14.39
C TRP A 313 9.31 -16.55 12.99
N THR A 314 9.99 -15.97 12.00
CA THR A 314 10.04 -16.54 10.65
C THR A 314 11.03 -17.71 10.59
N ASP A 315 10.67 -18.74 9.85
CA ASP A 315 11.59 -19.81 9.49
C ASP A 315 12.28 -19.49 8.16
N LEU A 316 13.52 -19.05 8.25
CA LEU A 316 14.42 -18.76 7.14
C LEU A 316 15.55 -19.79 7.05
N SER A 317 15.34 -20.95 7.68
CA SER A 317 16.35 -22.01 7.64
C SER A 317 16.56 -22.50 6.20
N ASP A 318 17.81 -22.77 5.86
CA ASP A 318 18.29 -23.14 4.52
C ASP A 318 18.07 -22.08 3.43
N ALA A 319 17.42 -20.94 3.72
CA ALA A 319 17.19 -19.90 2.72
C ALA A 319 18.48 -19.30 2.17
N ASN A 320 18.47 -18.96 0.89
CA ASN A 320 19.55 -18.22 0.25
C ASN A 320 19.32 -16.72 0.36
N LEU A 321 20.01 -16.09 1.28
CA LEU A 321 19.99 -14.65 1.58
C LEU A 321 21.27 -13.95 1.12
N VAL A 322 21.98 -14.52 0.13
CA VAL A 322 23.19 -13.91 -0.45
C VAL A 322 22.88 -12.48 -0.89
N ARG A 323 23.66 -11.52 -0.39
CA ARG A 323 23.50 -10.08 -0.66
C ARG A 323 22.13 -9.49 -0.30
N ALA A 324 21.33 -10.18 0.51
CA ALA A 324 20.06 -9.64 0.98
C ALA A 324 20.28 -8.45 1.91
N ASN A 325 19.41 -7.46 1.82
CA ASN A 325 19.39 -6.31 2.72
C ASN A 325 18.43 -6.57 3.88
N LEU A 326 18.98 -6.97 5.03
CA LEU A 326 18.28 -7.21 6.29
C LEU A 326 18.51 -6.09 7.30
N SER A 327 18.97 -4.92 6.84
CA SER A 327 19.28 -3.81 7.74
C SER A 327 18.08 -3.35 8.52
N LYS A 328 18.25 -3.14 9.83
CA LYS A 328 17.18 -2.72 10.75
C LYS A 328 15.99 -3.69 10.86
N CYS A 329 16.09 -4.91 10.36
CA CYS A 329 15.05 -5.93 10.51
C CYS A 329 14.88 -6.35 11.97
N ASP A 330 13.65 -6.67 12.35
CA ASP A 330 13.35 -7.38 13.58
C ASP A 330 13.36 -8.89 13.31
N LEU A 331 14.48 -9.54 13.63
CA LEU A 331 14.71 -10.97 13.48
C LEU A 331 14.58 -11.73 14.80
N VAL A 332 13.87 -11.16 15.77
CA VAL A 332 13.67 -11.79 17.08
C VAL A 332 13.05 -13.18 16.93
N LYS A 333 13.77 -14.20 17.44
CA LYS A 333 13.38 -15.61 17.37
C LYS A 333 13.19 -16.14 15.92
N ALA A 334 13.74 -15.47 14.92
CA ALA A 334 13.79 -16.02 13.57
C ALA A 334 14.79 -17.19 13.51
N ASN A 335 14.47 -18.20 12.70
CA ASN A 335 15.37 -19.32 12.45
C ASN A 335 16.19 -19.06 11.20
N LEU A 336 17.46 -18.81 11.35
CA LEU A 336 18.44 -18.57 10.30
C LEU A 336 19.45 -19.73 10.17
N SER A 337 19.19 -20.86 10.85
CA SER A 337 20.09 -22.01 10.76
C SER A 337 20.26 -22.47 9.32
N ARG A 338 21.50 -22.78 8.94
CA ARG A 338 21.85 -23.19 7.57
C ARG A 338 21.54 -22.16 6.46
N ALA A 339 21.02 -20.98 6.80
CA ALA A 339 20.83 -19.90 5.82
C ALA A 339 22.16 -19.44 5.24
N VAL A 340 22.17 -19.02 3.97
CA VAL A 340 23.36 -18.47 3.29
C VAL A 340 23.27 -16.95 3.30
N LEU A 341 23.96 -16.32 4.24
CA LEU A 341 24.02 -14.88 4.45
C LEU A 341 25.31 -14.25 3.89
N TYR A 342 25.91 -14.88 2.89
CA TYR A 342 27.13 -14.37 2.26
C TYR A 342 26.90 -12.96 1.71
N ASP A 343 27.73 -11.99 2.14
CA ASP A 343 27.68 -10.58 1.72
C ASP A 343 26.33 -9.89 2.07
N ALA A 344 25.55 -10.43 3.02
CA ALA A 344 24.28 -9.85 3.45
C ALA A 344 24.47 -8.68 4.41
N ASN A 345 23.58 -7.71 4.36
CA ASN A 345 23.58 -6.56 5.25
C ASN A 345 22.62 -6.76 6.42
N LEU A 346 23.14 -7.03 7.61
CA LEU A 346 22.41 -7.18 8.87
C LEU A 346 22.56 -5.93 9.76
N SER A 347 23.07 -4.82 9.24
CA SER A 347 23.36 -3.64 10.05
C SER A 347 22.13 -3.17 10.83
N ARG A 348 22.30 -2.96 12.13
CA ARG A 348 21.24 -2.53 13.07
C ARG A 348 20.06 -3.50 13.20
N ALA A 349 20.14 -4.71 12.65
CA ALA A 349 19.13 -5.75 12.85
C ALA A 349 19.08 -6.20 14.31
N ASP A 350 17.94 -6.73 14.73
CA ASP A 350 17.72 -7.26 16.07
C ASP A 350 17.72 -8.78 16.04
N LEU A 351 18.75 -9.40 16.59
CA LEU A 351 18.98 -10.83 16.59
C LEU A 351 18.64 -11.52 17.92
N LYS A 352 17.80 -10.90 18.77
CA LYS A 352 17.44 -11.50 20.06
C LYS A 352 16.86 -12.90 19.87
N ALA A 353 17.55 -13.90 20.44
CA ALA A 353 17.15 -15.30 20.39
C ALA A 353 16.93 -15.84 18.95
N ALA A 354 17.49 -15.20 17.92
CA ALA A 354 17.54 -15.76 16.58
C ALA A 354 18.41 -17.03 16.56
N ILE A 355 18.01 -18.04 15.81
CA ILE A 355 18.72 -19.30 15.73
C ILE A 355 19.69 -19.24 14.56
N LEU A 356 21.00 -19.12 14.83
CA LEU A 356 22.04 -19.14 13.81
C LEU A 356 22.61 -20.54 13.58
N PHE A 357 22.54 -21.40 14.59
CA PHE A 357 23.01 -22.79 14.58
C PHE A 357 22.26 -23.60 15.62
N TYR A 358 22.36 -24.91 15.58
CA TYR A 358 21.90 -25.84 16.60
C TYR A 358 23.08 -26.51 17.31
N GLY A 359 22.82 -27.18 18.42
CA GLY A 359 23.81 -27.91 19.20
C GLY A 359 24.72 -27.00 20.02
N SER A 360 25.93 -27.51 20.33
CA SER A 360 26.92 -26.78 21.12
C SER A 360 27.73 -25.82 20.26
N ILE A 361 28.07 -24.64 20.81
CA ILE A 361 28.92 -23.65 20.14
C ILE A 361 30.31 -24.19 19.81
N ASP A 362 30.81 -25.14 20.58
CA ASP A 362 32.15 -25.70 20.38
C ASP A 362 32.26 -26.52 19.09
N THR A 363 31.16 -27.22 18.75
CA THR A 363 31.08 -28.12 17.60
C THR A 363 30.29 -27.53 16.43
N ALA A 364 29.51 -26.47 16.68
CA ALA A 364 28.73 -25.81 15.65
C ALA A 364 29.61 -25.32 14.49
N SER A 365 29.17 -25.65 13.26
CA SER A 365 29.84 -25.24 12.04
C SER A 365 28.83 -24.86 10.96
N PRO A 366 29.21 -24.02 9.98
CA PRO A 366 28.36 -23.63 8.87
C PRO A 366 27.94 -24.83 8.03
N ARG A 367 26.76 -24.68 7.36
CA ARG A 367 26.30 -25.71 6.41
C ARG A 367 27.37 -26.12 5.42
N SER A 368 27.44 -27.41 5.14
CA SER A 368 28.26 -27.98 4.07
C SER A 368 27.39 -28.35 2.87
N ARG A 369 27.99 -28.45 1.69
CA ARG A 369 27.35 -29.03 0.50
C ARG A 369 27.40 -30.54 0.47
N ASN A 370 28.40 -31.12 1.12
CA ASN A 370 28.75 -32.54 1.00
C ASN A 370 28.38 -33.32 2.26
N GLU A 371 28.27 -32.64 3.42
CA GLU A 371 28.04 -33.26 4.70
C GLU A 371 26.63 -32.96 5.20
N SER A 372 25.95 -33.97 5.73
CA SER A 372 24.63 -33.84 6.34
C SER A 372 24.71 -33.11 7.69
N PRO A 373 23.71 -32.28 8.03
CA PRO A 373 23.68 -31.61 9.32
C PRO A 373 23.50 -32.61 10.46
N ASN A 374 24.17 -32.35 11.57
CA ASN A 374 23.94 -33.08 12.82
C ASN A 374 23.33 -32.14 13.87
N TYR A 375 22.03 -32.16 14.02
CA TYR A 375 21.31 -31.28 14.95
C TYR A 375 21.56 -31.58 16.43
N LYS A 376 22.18 -32.72 16.77
CA LYS A 376 22.58 -33.07 18.14
C LYS A 376 23.90 -32.45 18.53
N THR A 377 24.90 -32.53 17.65
CA THR A 377 26.24 -31.96 17.90
C THR A 377 26.35 -30.50 17.44
N GLY A 378 25.57 -30.08 16.45
CA GLY A 378 25.63 -28.75 15.84
C GLY A 378 26.49 -28.68 14.58
N GLU A 379 27.15 -29.76 14.22
CA GLU A 379 27.97 -29.80 13.00
C GLU A 379 27.12 -29.58 11.76
N TYR A 380 27.55 -28.68 10.87
CA TYR A 380 26.90 -28.32 9.61
C TYR A 380 25.48 -27.76 9.73
N THR A 381 25.07 -27.36 10.94
CA THR A 381 23.74 -26.76 11.18
C THR A 381 23.74 -25.24 11.11
N GLY A 382 24.89 -24.62 11.02
CA GLY A 382 25.02 -23.20 11.17
C GLY A 382 24.85 -22.43 9.87
N ALA A 383 24.48 -21.15 10.02
CA ALA A 383 24.41 -20.20 8.92
C ALA A 383 25.79 -19.88 8.34
N VAL A 384 25.83 -19.63 7.03
CA VAL A 384 27.04 -19.12 6.34
C VAL A 384 27.02 -17.59 6.44
N LEU A 385 27.96 -17.03 7.20
CA LEU A 385 27.99 -15.61 7.57
C LEU A 385 29.15 -14.84 6.92
N GLU A 386 29.87 -15.46 5.99
CA GLU A 386 31.04 -14.86 5.39
C GLU A 386 30.70 -13.54 4.70
N ARG A 387 31.46 -12.48 5.02
CA ARG A 387 31.33 -11.12 4.50
C ARG A 387 30.01 -10.40 4.89
N ALA A 388 29.19 -10.96 5.76
CA ALA A 388 28.00 -10.28 6.26
C ALA A 388 28.38 -9.06 7.12
N ASP A 389 27.58 -8.00 7.04
CA ASP A 389 27.76 -6.78 7.82
C ASP A 389 26.89 -6.82 9.10
N PHE A 390 27.55 -6.83 10.27
CA PHE A 390 26.92 -6.83 11.59
C PHE A 390 26.97 -5.48 12.29
N THR A 391 27.26 -4.38 11.57
CA THR A 391 27.41 -3.05 12.17
C THR A 391 26.20 -2.66 12.99
N GLY A 392 26.36 -2.49 14.30
CA GLY A 392 25.31 -2.05 15.19
C GLY A 392 24.15 -3.02 15.39
N VAL A 393 24.35 -4.31 15.12
CA VAL A 393 23.37 -5.38 15.44
C VAL A 393 23.02 -5.33 16.90
N LYS A 394 21.71 -5.52 17.20
CA LYS A 394 21.18 -5.41 18.57
C LYS A 394 20.97 -6.79 19.18
N ARG A 395 21.17 -6.88 20.48
CA ARG A 395 20.82 -8.03 21.33
C ARG A 395 21.42 -9.38 20.86
N LEU A 396 22.64 -9.30 20.33
CA LEU A 396 23.43 -10.47 20.00
C LEU A 396 23.84 -11.19 21.29
N SER A 397 23.49 -12.50 21.43
CA SER A 397 23.93 -13.29 22.59
C SER A 397 25.42 -13.61 22.50
N GLU A 398 26.02 -14.01 23.64
CA GLU A 398 27.43 -14.39 23.68
C GLU A 398 27.73 -15.59 22.77
N GLU A 399 26.87 -16.59 22.76
CA GLU A 399 27.02 -17.76 21.88
C GLU A 399 26.89 -17.39 20.39
N GLN A 400 25.91 -16.52 20.06
CA GLN A 400 25.78 -15.98 18.70
C GLN A 400 27.02 -15.19 18.30
N ARG A 401 27.56 -14.34 19.21
CA ARG A 401 28.77 -13.57 18.97
C ARG A 401 29.97 -14.49 18.68
N GLN A 402 30.15 -15.51 19.52
CA GLN A 402 31.23 -16.50 19.35
C GLN A 402 31.10 -17.23 18.00
N TYR A 403 29.90 -17.66 17.62
CA TYR A 403 29.65 -18.28 16.34
C TYR A 403 29.98 -17.34 15.18
N CYS A 404 29.47 -16.11 15.22
CA CYS A 404 29.75 -15.10 14.20
C CYS A 404 31.25 -14.84 14.08
N CYS A 405 31.97 -14.62 15.18
CA CYS A 405 33.38 -14.39 15.19
C CYS A 405 34.19 -15.57 14.65
N ALA A 406 33.80 -16.80 14.90
CA ALA A 406 34.45 -17.98 14.39
C ALA A 406 34.30 -18.19 12.89
N TRP A 407 33.12 -17.84 12.31
CA TRP A 407 32.72 -18.27 10.98
C TRP A 407 32.37 -17.17 9.96
N CYS A 408 32.53 -15.87 10.29
CA CYS A 408 32.19 -14.80 9.35
C CYS A 408 33.34 -14.31 8.47
N GLY A 409 34.59 -14.74 8.74
CA GLY A 409 35.80 -14.28 8.05
C GLY A 409 36.28 -12.91 8.55
N SER A 410 37.52 -12.53 8.12
CA SER A 410 38.24 -11.35 8.65
C SER A 410 37.45 -10.05 8.49
N LYS A 411 36.88 -9.80 7.32
CA LYS A 411 36.16 -8.55 7.00
C LYS A 411 34.94 -8.30 7.89
N SER A 412 34.14 -9.31 8.16
CA SER A 412 32.93 -9.18 8.98
C SER A 412 33.23 -9.08 10.47
N ARG A 413 34.33 -9.64 10.92
CA ARG A 413 34.77 -9.59 12.34
C ARG A 413 34.87 -8.15 12.87
N GLU A 414 35.26 -7.20 12.01
CA GLU A 414 35.41 -5.78 12.35
C GLU A 414 34.04 -5.13 12.64
N THR A 415 32.94 -5.70 12.13
CA THR A 415 31.59 -5.14 12.24
C THR A 415 30.79 -5.73 13.40
N ILE A 416 31.30 -6.80 14.06
CA ILE A 416 30.57 -7.49 15.14
C ILE A 416 30.60 -6.67 16.43
N PRO A 417 29.42 -6.33 17.01
CA PRO A 417 29.35 -5.66 18.28
C PRO A 417 30.01 -6.50 19.41
N GLY A 418 30.82 -5.87 20.22
CA GLY A 418 31.58 -6.52 21.29
C GLY A 418 32.93 -7.11 20.83
N GLY A 419 33.25 -7.01 19.55
CA GLY A 419 34.53 -7.48 19.01
C GLY A 419 34.71 -9.01 18.99
N CYS A 420 35.83 -9.46 18.48
CA CYS A 420 36.13 -10.88 18.34
C CYS A 420 37.47 -11.29 19.04
N ASP A 421 37.88 -10.47 20.04
CA ASP A 421 39.11 -10.73 20.76
C ASP A 421 39.05 -12.07 21.51
N GLY A 422 40.13 -12.86 21.38
CA GLY A 422 40.21 -14.19 21.99
C GLY A 422 39.44 -15.31 21.30
N ILE A 423 38.64 -15.00 20.25
CA ILE A 423 37.92 -16.00 19.47
C ILE A 423 38.66 -16.30 18.16
N PRO A 424 39.09 -17.55 17.92
CA PRO A 424 39.82 -17.86 16.69
C PRO A 424 38.95 -17.78 15.44
N ASN A 425 39.51 -17.31 14.34
CA ASN A 425 38.85 -17.37 13.03
C ASN A 425 39.01 -18.78 12.45
N LYS A 426 37.95 -19.61 12.56
CA LYS A 426 37.96 -20.99 12.06
C LYS A 426 37.83 -21.06 10.54
N LEU A 427 37.38 -19.97 9.88
CA LEU A 427 37.24 -19.92 8.43
C LEU A 427 38.63 -19.76 7.74
N GLY A 428 39.61 -19.20 8.43
CA GLY A 428 40.97 -19.08 7.95
C GLY A 428 41.22 -18.05 6.83
N ARG A 429 40.19 -17.18 6.55
CA ARG A 429 40.24 -16.15 5.49
C ARG A 429 39.45 -14.88 5.83
#